data_0e30ab4aa04bc6526612e758ef73a5fc
#
_entry.id   0e30ab4aa04bc6526612e758ef73a5fc
#
_cell.length_a   1.000
_cell.length_b   1.000
_cell.length_c   1.000
_cell.angle_alpha   90.00
_cell.angle_beta   90.00
_cell.angle_gamma   90.00
#
_symmetry.space_group_name_H-M   'P 1'
#
loop_
_entity.id
_entity.type
_entity.pdbx_description
1 polymer ?
#
loop_
_entity_poly.entity_id
_entity_poly.type
_entity_poly.pdbx_seq_one_letter_code
_entity_poly.pdbx_strand_id
1 'polypeptide(L)'
;MRLGVSFTAAEPATLTRQRMVEDARMTERAGFDSLWFFDALGREHIHPDPLLALTVAAMVTESLEVGTCIMQVPLRHAAELAHRVLTAQLASDNRMTFGVGAGSTKTDFDLVGVDFDSRMRALSDGLGVMRTLWRGEAVNGVTLDPWPSTLGGPPVLIGSWAGSQWIPRAAQEFDGWIGSGAKSTLGALQTGIERFRGLGGKRAMVTNIRCDLSAATASLSEDSPFSLNCRPDEAKRRLAMLEQLGFDDAVLMLPNRDAKTLDALRSLLV
;
A
#
# COMPACT_ATOMS: atom_id res chain seq x y z
N MET A 1 7.40 14.18 6.63
CA MET A 1 6.98 12.88 6.04
C MET A 1 5.56 12.56 6.50
N ARG A 2 4.69 12.04 5.61
CA ARG A 2 3.33 11.61 5.94
C ARG A 2 3.36 10.26 6.66
N LEU A 3 2.43 10.02 7.58
CA LEU A 3 2.36 8.80 8.35
C LEU A 3 1.04 8.08 8.12
N GLY A 4 1.13 6.88 7.57
CA GLY A 4 0.00 5.98 7.38
C GLY A 4 0.07 4.75 8.27
N VAL A 5 -1.04 4.04 8.35
CA VAL A 5 -1.10 2.74 9.04
C VAL A 5 -1.70 1.66 8.15
N SER A 6 -1.31 0.43 8.43
CA SER A 6 -2.02 -0.78 8.00
C SER A 6 -2.16 -1.70 9.21
N PHE A 7 -3.28 -2.41 9.31
CA PHE A 7 -3.48 -3.35 10.39
C PHE A 7 -3.15 -4.77 9.92
N THR A 8 -2.39 -5.50 10.72
CA THR A 8 -2.19 -6.94 10.49
C THR A 8 -3.52 -7.67 10.61
N ALA A 9 -3.56 -8.92 10.11
CA ALA A 9 -4.74 -9.77 10.30
C ALA A 9 -5.12 -9.77 11.78
N ALA A 10 -6.36 -9.37 12.06
CA ALA A 10 -6.97 -9.67 13.34
C ALA A 10 -7.20 -11.17 13.42
N GLU A 11 -7.22 -11.75 14.63
CA GLU A 11 -7.76 -13.08 14.77
C GLU A 11 -9.15 -13.11 14.11
N PRO A 12 -9.48 -14.14 13.29
CA PRO A 12 -10.72 -14.15 12.50
C PRO A 12 -11.97 -13.85 13.33
N ALA A 13 -12.01 -14.30 14.58
CA ALA A 13 -13.12 -14.07 15.50
C ALA A 13 -13.29 -12.61 15.96
N THR A 14 -12.28 -11.77 15.80
CA THR A 14 -12.28 -10.37 16.28
C THR A 14 -12.57 -9.35 15.19
N LEU A 15 -12.52 -9.75 13.91
CA LEU A 15 -12.82 -8.86 12.79
C LEU A 15 -14.33 -8.83 12.54
N THR A 16 -14.96 -7.72 12.88
CA THR A 16 -16.39 -7.46 12.69
C THR A 16 -16.60 -6.22 11.84
N ARG A 17 -17.83 -6.03 11.32
CA ARG A 17 -18.22 -4.77 10.65
C ARG A 17 -17.90 -3.55 11.51
N GLN A 18 -18.28 -3.61 12.79
CA GLN A 18 -18.05 -2.51 13.73
C GLN A 18 -16.56 -2.24 13.89
N ARG A 19 -15.73 -3.27 13.98
CA ARG A 19 -14.27 -3.14 14.09
C ARG A 19 -13.66 -2.46 12.88
N MET A 20 -14.08 -2.81 11.67
CA MET A 20 -13.59 -2.16 10.44
C MET A 20 -13.90 -0.65 10.43
N VAL A 21 -15.11 -0.27 10.86
CA VAL A 21 -15.51 1.15 10.98
C VAL A 21 -14.70 1.87 12.05
N GLU A 22 -14.51 1.23 13.21
CA GLU A 22 -13.75 1.81 14.32
C GLU A 22 -12.27 2.01 13.95
N ASP A 23 -11.63 1.04 13.31
CA ASP A 23 -10.24 1.12 12.88
C ASP A 23 -10.02 2.36 11.99
N ALA A 24 -10.91 2.59 11.01
CA ALA A 24 -10.82 3.76 10.13
C ALA A 24 -11.01 5.08 10.89
N ARG A 25 -12.06 5.17 11.70
CA ARG A 25 -12.34 6.38 12.49
C ARG A 25 -11.27 6.70 13.53
N MET A 26 -10.71 5.69 14.18
CA MET A 26 -9.63 5.88 15.14
C MET A 26 -8.37 6.37 14.43
N THR A 27 -8.04 5.82 13.26
CA THR A 27 -6.90 6.24 12.45
C THR A 27 -7.01 7.73 12.10
N GLU A 28 -8.17 8.16 11.63
CA GLU A 28 -8.41 9.57 11.30
C GLU A 28 -8.34 10.47 12.54
N ARG A 29 -9.04 10.12 13.63
CA ARG A 29 -9.02 10.90 14.89
C ARG A 29 -7.63 11.01 15.51
N ALA A 30 -6.80 9.99 15.39
CA ALA A 30 -5.40 10.05 15.84
C ALA A 30 -4.52 10.94 14.94
N GLY A 31 -5.05 11.47 13.84
CA GLY A 31 -4.36 12.40 12.94
C GLY A 31 -3.39 11.73 11.96
N PHE A 32 -3.56 10.45 11.66
CA PHE A 32 -2.82 9.81 10.57
C PHE A 32 -3.28 10.33 9.21
N ASP A 33 -2.36 10.35 8.26
CA ASP A 33 -2.61 10.88 6.92
C ASP A 33 -3.28 9.84 6.01
N SER A 34 -3.11 8.52 6.29
CA SER A 34 -3.60 7.47 5.40
C SER A 34 -3.80 6.12 6.09
N LEU A 35 -4.73 5.31 5.53
CA LEU A 35 -5.01 3.92 5.93
C LEU A 35 -4.87 2.98 4.72
N TRP A 36 -4.07 1.93 4.88
CA TRP A 36 -3.65 1.05 3.79
C TRP A 36 -4.07 -0.39 4.01
N PHE A 37 -4.47 -1.04 2.92
CA PHE A 37 -4.95 -2.42 2.91
C PHE A 37 -4.08 -3.27 1.98
N PHE A 38 -3.69 -4.46 2.44
CA PHE A 38 -2.91 -5.39 1.64
C PHE A 38 -3.79 -6.53 1.09
N ASP A 39 -3.40 -7.04 -0.06
CA ASP A 39 -4.07 -8.14 -0.76
C ASP A 39 -3.39 -9.46 -0.42
N ALA A 40 -4.14 -10.40 0.14
CA ALA A 40 -3.67 -11.73 0.50
C ALA A 40 -4.83 -12.72 0.43
N LEU A 41 -4.66 -13.79 -0.35
CA LEU A 41 -5.69 -14.81 -0.58
C LEU A 41 -5.30 -16.18 0.02
N GLY A 42 -4.29 -16.81 -0.52
CA GLY A 42 -3.90 -18.17 -0.19
C GLY A 42 -3.05 -18.31 1.07
N ARG A 43 -3.38 -17.58 2.13
CA ARG A 43 -2.63 -17.58 3.39
C ARG A 43 -3.52 -18.04 4.55
N GLU A 44 -2.96 -18.62 5.56
CA GLU A 44 -3.64 -19.30 6.69
C GLU A 44 -4.89 -18.58 7.24
N HIS A 45 -4.98 -17.27 7.07
CA HIS A 45 -6.11 -16.46 7.53
C HIS A 45 -6.75 -15.69 6.37
N ILE A 46 -8.07 -15.57 6.42
CA ILE A 46 -8.80 -14.69 5.50
C ILE A 46 -8.52 -13.22 5.82
N HIS A 47 -8.18 -12.46 4.79
CA HIS A 47 -8.10 -11.02 4.85
C HIS A 47 -9.27 -10.38 4.10
N PRO A 48 -9.80 -9.25 4.55
CA PRO A 48 -10.79 -8.51 3.77
C PRO A 48 -10.24 -8.17 2.38
N ASP A 49 -11.09 -8.25 1.36
CA ASP A 49 -10.72 -7.71 0.03
C ASP A 49 -10.33 -6.24 0.18
N PRO A 50 -9.15 -5.84 -0.30
CA PRO A 50 -8.63 -4.50 -0.04
C PRO A 50 -9.49 -3.38 -0.64
N LEU A 51 -10.15 -3.59 -1.80
CA LEU A 51 -11.04 -2.57 -2.38
C LEU A 51 -12.32 -2.42 -1.57
N LEU A 52 -12.90 -3.51 -1.09
CA LEU A 52 -14.07 -3.45 -0.21
C LEU A 52 -13.72 -2.81 1.14
N ALA A 53 -12.58 -3.18 1.73
CA ALA A 53 -12.17 -2.63 3.02
C ALA A 53 -11.84 -1.14 2.95
N LEU A 54 -11.11 -0.69 1.93
CA LEU A 54 -10.82 0.74 1.75
C LEU A 54 -12.09 1.55 1.47
N THR A 55 -13.06 0.99 0.74
CA THR A 55 -14.35 1.66 0.49
C THR A 55 -15.11 1.87 1.81
N VAL A 56 -15.17 0.85 2.67
CA VAL A 56 -15.75 1.00 4.01
C VAL A 56 -15.03 2.11 4.80
N ALA A 57 -13.70 2.12 4.80
CA ALA A 57 -12.92 3.14 5.50
C ALA A 57 -13.21 4.55 4.96
N ALA A 58 -13.22 4.71 3.63
CA ALA A 58 -13.51 5.98 3.00
C ALA A 58 -14.90 6.51 3.31
N MET A 59 -15.92 5.63 3.34
CA MET A 59 -17.32 6.01 3.61
C MET A 59 -17.56 6.46 5.06
N VAL A 60 -16.64 6.21 5.98
CA VAL A 60 -16.81 6.54 7.42
C VAL A 60 -15.77 7.55 7.92
N THR A 61 -14.96 8.10 7.03
CA THR A 61 -13.94 9.13 7.27
C THR A 61 -14.08 10.27 6.26
N GLU A 62 -13.62 11.47 6.63
CA GLU A 62 -13.80 12.68 5.83
C GLU A 62 -12.54 13.06 5.02
N SER A 63 -11.34 12.88 5.60
CA SER A 63 -10.10 13.40 5.05
C SER A 63 -9.02 12.33 4.83
N LEU A 64 -9.20 11.14 5.40
CA LEU A 64 -8.22 10.08 5.38
C LEU A 64 -7.97 9.56 3.95
N GLU A 65 -6.71 9.61 3.48
CA GLU A 65 -6.34 8.90 2.26
C GLU A 65 -6.46 7.40 2.49
N VAL A 66 -7.04 6.67 1.54
CA VAL A 66 -7.16 5.22 1.59
C VAL A 66 -6.45 4.57 0.41
N GLY A 67 -5.80 3.43 0.62
CA GLY A 67 -5.07 2.81 -0.47
C GLY A 67 -4.78 1.33 -0.30
N THR A 68 -4.21 0.76 -1.34
CA THR A 68 -3.74 -0.63 -1.34
C THR A 68 -2.22 -0.70 -1.26
N CYS A 69 -1.66 -1.60 -0.45
CA CYS A 69 -0.19 -1.73 -0.32
C CYS A 69 0.25 -3.21 -0.21
N ILE A 70 0.08 -3.98 -1.25
CA ILE A 70 -0.29 -3.70 -2.64
C ILE A 70 -1.47 -4.59 -3.07
N MET A 71 -2.23 -4.17 -4.09
CA MET A 71 -3.13 -5.04 -4.85
C MET A 71 -2.33 -5.92 -5.81
N GLN A 72 -2.56 -7.21 -5.79
CA GLN A 72 -1.92 -8.16 -6.71
C GLN A 72 -2.72 -8.23 -8.02
N VAL A 73 -2.40 -7.34 -8.97
CA VAL A 73 -3.12 -7.22 -10.26
C VAL A 73 -3.22 -8.56 -11.01
N PRO A 74 -2.14 -9.40 -11.06
CA PRO A 74 -2.19 -10.65 -11.82
C PRO A 74 -3.23 -11.68 -11.36
N LEU A 75 -3.75 -11.57 -10.16
CA LEU A 75 -4.73 -12.52 -9.61
C LEU A 75 -6.17 -12.28 -10.14
N ARG A 76 -6.39 -11.24 -10.95
CA ARG A 76 -7.72 -10.80 -11.38
C ARG A 76 -7.76 -10.48 -12.86
N HIS A 77 -8.96 -10.55 -13.45
CA HIS A 77 -9.16 -10.05 -14.80
C HIS A 77 -9.04 -8.53 -14.83
N ALA A 78 -8.14 -7.99 -15.64
CA ALA A 78 -7.76 -6.58 -15.62
C ALA A 78 -8.93 -5.61 -15.87
N ALA A 79 -9.84 -5.95 -16.79
CA ALA A 79 -11.00 -5.10 -17.10
C ALA A 79 -12.02 -5.09 -15.95
N GLU A 80 -12.25 -6.23 -15.30
CA GLU A 80 -13.11 -6.31 -14.10
C GLU A 80 -12.50 -5.53 -12.94
N LEU A 81 -11.19 -5.66 -12.73
CA LEU A 81 -10.48 -4.90 -11.71
C LEU A 81 -10.50 -3.39 -12.00
N ALA A 82 -10.36 -2.98 -13.28
CA ALA A 82 -10.47 -1.58 -13.69
C ALA A 82 -11.83 -0.97 -13.30
N HIS A 83 -12.92 -1.68 -13.54
CA HIS A 83 -14.27 -1.26 -13.15
C HIS A 83 -14.41 -1.12 -11.62
N ARG A 84 -13.94 -2.08 -10.85
CA ARG A 84 -13.98 -2.04 -9.38
C ARG A 84 -13.17 -0.88 -8.80
N VAL A 85 -12.00 -0.60 -9.38
CA VAL A 85 -11.14 0.51 -8.95
C VAL A 85 -11.81 1.86 -9.19
N LEU A 86 -12.45 2.08 -10.33
CA LEU A 86 -13.22 3.31 -10.58
C LEU A 86 -14.37 3.47 -9.58
N THR A 87 -15.06 2.38 -9.25
CA THR A 87 -16.12 2.40 -8.23
C THR A 87 -15.59 2.76 -6.85
N ALA A 88 -14.46 2.18 -6.46
CA ALA A 88 -13.81 2.50 -5.18
C ALA A 88 -13.28 3.94 -5.14
N GLN A 89 -12.73 4.45 -6.25
CA GLN A 89 -12.31 5.83 -6.41
C GLN A 89 -13.48 6.81 -6.24
N LEU A 90 -14.62 6.54 -6.91
CA LEU A 90 -15.83 7.33 -6.75
C LEU A 90 -16.33 7.33 -5.31
N ALA A 91 -16.44 6.14 -4.70
CA ALA A 91 -16.93 5.98 -3.33
C ALA A 91 -16.00 6.60 -2.26
N SER A 92 -14.73 6.80 -2.58
CA SER A 92 -13.75 7.46 -1.70
C SER A 92 -13.64 8.96 -1.93
N ASP A 93 -14.45 9.54 -2.79
CA ASP A 93 -14.34 10.95 -3.21
C ASP A 93 -12.92 11.31 -3.68
N ASN A 94 -12.34 10.46 -4.53
CA ASN A 94 -10.97 10.56 -5.05
C ASN A 94 -9.84 10.57 -3.99
N ARG A 95 -10.12 10.14 -2.76
CA ARG A 95 -9.09 9.97 -1.71
C ARG A 95 -8.34 8.64 -1.81
N MET A 96 -8.59 7.86 -2.87
CA MET A 96 -7.95 6.57 -3.10
C MET A 96 -6.59 6.72 -3.80
N THR A 97 -5.59 5.98 -3.32
CA THR A 97 -4.33 5.70 -4.03
C THR A 97 -4.23 4.20 -4.28
N PHE A 98 -3.93 3.83 -5.53
CA PHE A 98 -3.89 2.44 -5.96
C PHE A 98 -2.45 1.91 -5.99
N GLY A 99 -1.99 1.36 -4.86
CA GLY A 99 -0.70 0.68 -4.79
C GLY A 99 -0.80 -0.74 -5.34
N VAL A 100 0.01 -1.07 -6.33
CA VAL A 100 -0.08 -2.33 -7.10
C VAL A 100 1.25 -3.07 -7.16
N GLY A 101 1.18 -4.37 -7.39
CA GLY A 101 2.37 -5.20 -7.59
C GLY A 101 2.04 -6.54 -8.23
N ALA A 102 3.11 -7.25 -8.59
CA ALA A 102 2.99 -8.57 -9.20
C ALA A 102 2.59 -9.68 -8.22
N GLY A 103 2.73 -9.45 -6.91
CA GLY A 103 2.61 -10.51 -5.91
C GLY A 103 3.90 -11.31 -5.73
N SER A 104 4.10 -11.86 -4.54
CA SER A 104 5.31 -12.62 -4.18
C SER A 104 5.03 -13.96 -3.50
N THR A 105 3.78 -14.30 -3.29
CA THR A 105 3.35 -15.51 -2.55
C THR A 105 2.67 -16.48 -3.50
N LYS A 106 3.35 -17.58 -3.81
CA LYS A 106 2.88 -18.55 -4.81
C LYS A 106 1.52 -19.15 -4.47
N THR A 107 1.20 -19.38 -3.20
CA THR A 107 -0.09 -19.93 -2.78
C THR A 107 -1.28 -19.04 -3.12
N ASP A 108 -1.09 -17.71 -3.19
CA ASP A 108 -2.14 -16.79 -3.66
C ASP A 108 -2.52 -17.09 -5.13
N PHE A 109 -1.52 -17.43 -5.95
CA PHE A 109 -1.67 -17.79 -7.38
C PHE A 109 -2.25 -19.19 -7.57
N ASP A 110 -1.75 -20.15 -6.80
CA ASP A 110 -2.23 -21.54 -6.84
C ASP A 110 -3.74 -21.60 -6.53
N LEU A 111 -4.21 -20.80 -5.56
CA LEU A 111 -5.61 -20.75 -5.16
C LEU A 111 -6.54 -20.30 -6.31
N VAL A 112 -6.10 -19.37 -7.13
CA VAL A 112 -6.91 -18.82 -8.24
C VAL A 112 -6.58 -19.46 -9.60
N GLY A 113 -5.65 -20.41 -9.64
CA GLY A 113 -5.26 -21.11 -10.86
C GLY A 113 -4.49 -20.25 -11.88
N VAL A 114 -3.78 -19.22 -11.40
CA VAL A 114 -2.97 -18.32 -12.25
C VAL A 114 -1.50 -18.71 -12.17
N ASP A 115 -0.82 -18.69 -13.32
CA ASP A 115 0.62 -18.98 -13.38
C ASP A 115 1.46 -17.92 -12.66
N PHE A 116 2.18 -18.35 -11.61
CA PHE A 116 3.04 -17.49 -10.82
C PHE A 116 4.22 -16.92 -11.61
N ASP A 117 4.77 -17.67 -12.54
CA ASP A 117 5.98 -17.27 -13.28
C ASP A 117 5.70 -16.17 -14.31
N SER A 118 4.47 -16.11 -14.82
CA SER A 118 3.98 -15.06 -15.72
C SER A 118 3.62 -13.74 -15.02
N ARG A 119 3.63 -13.66 -13.67
CA ARG A 119 3.07 -12.54 -12.89
C ARG A 119 3.62 -11.15 -13.24
N MET A 120 4.89 -11.05 -13.62
CA MET A 120 5.49 -9.75 -13.97
C MET A 120 4.96 -9.23 -15.31
N ARG A 121 4.76 -10.11 -16.28
CA ARG A 121 4.12 -9.79 -17.56
C ARG A 121 2.64 -9.48 -17.35
N ALA A 122 1.94 -10.32 -16.58
CA ALA A 122 0.53 -10.12 -16.27
C ALA A 122 0.25 -8.78 -15.55
N LEU A 123 1.17 -8.35 -14.65
CA LEU A 123 1.10 -7.00 -14.06
C LEU A 123 1.21 -5.91 -15.13
N SER A 124 2.19 -6.02 -16.04
CA SER A 124 2.40 -5.02 -17.09
C SER A 124 1.20 -4.91 -18.03
N ASP A 125 0.73 -6.05 -18.52
CA ASP A 125 -0.40 -6.13 -19.45
C ASP A 125 -1.70 -5.66 -18.78
N GLY A 126 -1.92 -6.10 -17.54
CA GLY A 126 -3.07 -5.70 -16.73
C GLY A 126 -3.13 -4.19 -16.49
N LEU A 127 -2.03 -3.57 -16.12
CA LEU A 127 -1.97 -2.11 -15.94
C LEU A 127 -2.19 -1.37 -17.26
N GLY A 128 -1.71 -1.89 -18.38
CA GLY A 128 -2.00 -1.35 -19.72
C GLY A 128 -3.50 -1.33 -20.01
N VAL A 129 -4.17 -2.47 -19.83
CA VAL A 129 -5.62 -2.61 -20.00
C VAL A 129 -6.39 -1.65 -19.09
N MET A 130 -6.05 -1.62 -17.79
CA MET A 130 -6.74 -0.77 -16.82
C MET A 130 -6.62 0.72 -17.16
N ARG A 131 -5.43 1.20 -17.47
CA ARG A 131 -5.20 2.61 -17.85
C ARG A 131 -5.92 3.01 -19.13
N THR A 132 -5.99 2.11 -20.12
CA THR A 132 -6.76 2.32 -21.35
C THR A 132 -8.24 2.51 -21.04
N LEU A 133 -8.83 1.61 -20.25
CA LEU A 133 -10.24 1.68 -19.85
C LEU A 133 -10.54 2.92 -18.98
N TRP A 134 -9.63 3.31 -18.09
CA TRP A 134 -9.80 4.51 -17.23
C TRP A 134 -9.78 5.82 -18.02
N ARG A 135 -9.12 5.85 -19.19
CA ARG A 135 -9.18 7.00 -20.11
C ARG A 135 -10.44 7.02 -20.99
N GLY A 136 -11.35 6.04 -20.82
CA GLY A 136 -12.52 5.89 -21.67
C GLY A 136 -12.21 5.32 -23.06
N GLU A 137 -11.00 4.80 -23.26
CA GLU A 137 -10.59 4.18 -24.51
C GLU A 137 -11.02 2.71 -24.57
N ALA A 138 -11.20 2.18 -25.79
CA ALA A 138 -11.70 0.82 -25.99
C ALA A 138 -10.61 -0.25 -25.81
N VAL A 139 -10.99 -1.33 -25.15
CA VAL A 139 -10.26 -2.61 -25.12
C VAL A 139 -11.16 -3.66 -25.77
N ASN A 140 -10.66 -4.34 -26.79
CA ASN A 140 -11.44 -5.31 -27.58
C ASN A 140 -12.77 -4.72 -28.14
N GLY A 141 -12.76 -3.43 -28.47
CA GLY A 141 -13.95 -2.73 -29.00
C GLY A 141 -14.98 -2.31 -27.95
N VAL A 142 -14.69 -2.46 -26.66
CA VAL A 142 -15.60 -2.12 -25.55
C VAL A 142 -14.95 -1.08 -24.63
N THR A 143 -15.71 -0.06 -24.21
CA THR A 143 -15.29 0.98 -23.22
C THR A 143 -15.97 0.76 -21.88
N LEU A 144 -15.40 1.29 -20.79
CA LEU A 144 -16.09 1.37 -19.49
C LEU A 144 -16.90 2.66 -19.32
N ASP A 145 -16.61 3.69 -20.11
CA ASP A 145 -17.22 5.01 -20.00
C ASP A 145 -17.14 5.58 -18.57
N PRO A 146 -15.94 5.94 -18.07
CA PRO A 146 -15.73 6.38 -16.69
C PRO A 146 -16.55 7.62 -16.34
N TRP A 147 -16.97 7.73 -15.08
CA TRP A 147 -17.57 8.97 -14.58
C TRP A 147 -16.57 10.13 -14.72
N PRO A 148 -17.02 11.37 -14.99
CA PRO A 148 -16.13 12.52 -15.15
C PRO A 148 -15.16 12.71 -13.97
N SER A 149 -15.59 12.44 -12.73
CA SER A 149 -14.77 12.54 -11.53
C SER A 149 -13.69 11.44 -11.38
N THR A 150 -13.82 10.34 -12.12
CA THR A 150 -12.89 9.20 -12.05
C THR A 150 -12.12 8.98 -13.34
N LEU A 151 -12.29 9.87 -14.31
CA LEU A 151 -11.59 9.78 -15.60
C LEU A 151 -10.07 9.79 -15.40
N GLY A 152 -9.39 8.82 -16.00
CA GLY A 152 -7.94 8.62 -15.83
C GLY A 152 -7.56 7.65 -14.71
N GLY A 153 -8.50 7.31 -13.83
CA GLY A 153 -8.27 6.45 -12.67
C GLY A 153 -7.57 7.14 -11.50
N PRO A 154 -7.37 6.43 -10.38
CA PRO A 154 -6.65 6.96 -9.22
C PRO A 154 -5.12 7.02 -9.46
N PRO A 155 -4.36 7.78 -8.64
CA PRO A 155 -2.91 7.68 -8.64
C PRO A 155 -2.43 6.24 -8.41
N VAL A 156 -1.45 5.80 -9.21
CA VAL A 156 -0.91 4.44 -9.19
C VAL A 156 0.51 4.42 -8.66
N LEU A 157 0.75 3.69 -7.57
CA LEU A 157 2.09 3.46 -7.03
C LEU A 157 2.51 2.01 -7.24
N ILE A 158 3.73 1.79 -7.71
CA ILE A 158 4.27 0.47 -8.02
C ILE A 158 5.03 -0.11 -6.83
N GLY A 159 4.56 -1.21 -6.28
CA GLY A 159 5.27 -2.00 -5.28
C GLY A 159 6.33 -2.89 -5.95
N SER A 160 7.59 -2.65 -5.63
CA SER A 160 8.70 -3.44 -6.16
C SER A 160 9.93 -3.43 -5.26
N TRP A 161 10.83 -4.41 -5.49
CA TRP A 161 12.15 -4.45 -4.83
C TRP A 161 13.06 -3.32 -5.33
N ALA A 162 13.97 -2.86 -4.48
CA ALA A 162 14.94 -1.80 -4.79
C ALA A 162 15.82 -2.08 -6.04
N GLY A 163 16.17 -3.34 -6.26
CA GLY A 163 16.91 -3.78 -7.45
C GLY A 163 16.06 -4.05 -8.69
N SER A 164 14.74 -3.89 -8.60
CA SER A 164 13.80 -4.27 -9.65
C SER A 164 13.92 -3.38 -10.91
N GLN A 165 13.63 -4.00 -12.05
CA GLN A 165 13.43 -3.27 -13.32
C GLN A 165 12.16 -2.40 -13.33
N TRP A 166 11.29 -2.55 -12.31
CA TRP A 166 10.08 -1.74 -12.17
C TRP A 166 10.33 -0.35 -11.58
N ILE A 167 11.49 -0.08 -10.95
CA ILE A 167 11.81 1.25 -10.43
C ILE A 167 11.81 2.33 -11.53
N PRO A 168 12.48 2.12 -12.70
CA PRO A 168 12.38 3.09 -13.79
C PRO A 168 10.94 3.33 -14.26
N ARG A 169 10.17 2.29 -14.39
CA ARG A 169 8.75 2.42 -14.78
C ARG A 169 7.94 3.17 -13.73
N ALA A 170 8.12 2.85 -12.44
CA ALA A 170 7.48 3.56 -11.34
C ALA A 170 7.78 5.06 -11.37
N ALA A 171 9.02 5.43 -11.71
CA ALA A 171 9.45 6.84 -11.78
C ALA A 171 8.92 7.59 -13.01
N GLN A 172 8.83 6.92 -14.16
CA GLN A 172 8.58 7.56 -15.46
C GLN A 172 7.16 7.38 -15.99
N GLU A 173 6.50 6.26 -15.66
CA GLU A 173 5.19 5.88 -16.22
C GLU A 173 4.05 5.99 -15.20
N PHE A 174 4.35 6.03 -13.89
CA PHE A 174 3.38 5.98 -12.80
C PHE A 174 3.57 7.10 -11.79
N ASP A 175 2.70 7.17 -10.78
CA ASP A 175 2.69 8.27 -9.82
C ASP A 175 3.67 8.09 -8.66
N GLY A 176 4.19 6.85 -8.47
CA GLY A 176 5.17 6.62 -7.42
C GLY A 176 5.63 5.18 -7.24
N TRP A 177 6.46 5.01 -6.22
CA TRP A 177 7.07 3.73 -5.84
C TRP A 177 6.75 3.37 -4.38
N ILE A 178 6.52 2.07 -4.14
CA ILE A 178 6.33 1.48 -2.81
C ILE A 178 7.46 0.50 -2.53
N GLY A 179 8.30 0.82 -1.54
CA GLY A 179 9.23 -0.10 -0.90
C GLY A 179 8.57 -0.84 0.26
N SER A 180 9.13 -1.97 0.68
CA SER A 180 8.61 -2.75 1.82
C SER A 180 9.64 -2.82 2.94
N GLY A 181 9.34 -2.26 4.10
CA GLY A 181 10.19 -2.34 5.30
C GLY A 181 10.41 -3.78 5.75
N ALA A 182 9.35 -4.60 5.77
CA ALA A 182 9.44 -6.01 6.18
C ALA A 182 10.29 -6.90 5.23
N LYS A 183 10.63 -6.42 4.06
CA LYS A 183 11.35 -7.17 3.02
C LYS A 183 12.63 -6.50 2.54
N SER A 184 12.98 -5.33 3.07
CA SER A 184 14.15 -4.57 2.67
C SER A 184 14.93 -4.08 3.89
N THR A 185 16.25 -4.09 3.80
CA THR A 185 17.13 -3.41 4.75
C THR A 185 17.13 -1.91 4.49
N LEU A 186 17.64 -1.12 5.43
CA LEU A 186 17.76 0.33 5.23
C LEU A 186 18.62 0.67 4.00
N GLY A 187 19.75 -0.04 3.80
CA GLY A 187 20.62 0.16 2.63
C GLY A 187 19.92 -0.19 1.30
N ALA A 188 19.09 -1.24 1.27
CA ALA A 188 18.29 -1.56 0.11
C ALA A 188 17.23 -0.48 -0.19
N LEU A 189 16.59 0.07 0.84
CA LEU A 189 15.65 1.19 0.69
C LEU A 189 16.36 2.45 0.18
N GLN A 190 17.56 2.75 0.69
CA GLN A 190 18.40 3.85 0.21
C GLN A 190 18.75 3.70 -1.26
N THR A 191 19.26 2.55 -1.68
CA THR A 191 19.56 2.27 -3.09
C THR A 191 18.32 2.44 -3.98
N GLY A 192 17.17 1.98 -3.51
CA GLY A 192 15.91 2.08 -4.26
C GLY A 192 15.46 3.53 -4.44
N ILE A 193 15.49 4.33 -3.36
CA ILE A 193 15.03 5.72 -3.41
C ILE A 193 15.97 6.61 -4.23
N GLU A 194 17.29 6.42 -4.11
CA GLU A 194 18.27 7.14 -4.92
C GLU A 194 18.03 6.89 -6.42
N ARG A 195 17.84 5.62 -6.79
CA ARG A 195 17.52 5.24 -8.17
C ARG A 195 16.19 5.83 -8.64
N PHE A 196 15.14 5.77 -7.80
CA PHE A 196 13.82 6.29 -8.13
C PHE A 196 13.84 7.81 -8.32
N ARG A 197 14.45 8.55 -7.38
CA ARG A 197 14.56 10.01 -7.44
C ARG A 197 15.47 10.47 -8.59
N GLY A 198 16.58 9.76 -8.82
CA GLY A 198 17.48 10.04 -9.95
C GLY A 198 16.82 9.93 -11.33
N LEU A 199 15.71 9.19 -11.43
CA LEU A 199 14.88 9.08 -12.63
C LEU A 199 13.67 10.03 -12.66
N GLY A 200 13.57 10.97 -11.73
CA GLY A 200 12.48 11.97 -11.65
C GLY A 200 11.21 11.47 -10.95
N GLY A 201 11.30 10.36 -10.20
CA GLY A 201 10.17 9.80 -9.46
C GLY A 201 9.57 10.78 -8.44
N LYS A 202 8.23 10.85 -8.37
CA LYS A 202 7.50 11.89 -7.63
C LYS A 202 7.18 11.50 -6.19
N ARG A 203 6.49 10.38 -5.97
CA ARG A 203 6.06 9.93 -4.63
C ARG A 203 6.69 8.59 -4.28
N ALA A 204 7.37 8.52 -3.15
CA ALA A 204 7.98 7.29 -2.65
C ALA A 204 7.46 6.97 -1.25
N MET A 205 7.06 5.73 -1.04
CA MET A 205 6.46 5.25 0.19
C MET A 205 7.18 3.99 0.68
N VAL A 206 7.36 3.85 2.00
CA VAL A 206 7.75 2.58 2.63
C VAL A 206 6.56 2.01 3.36
N THR A 207 6.14 0.79 3.01
CA THR A 207 5.04 0.06 3.67
C THR A 207 5.56 -1.09 4.52
N ASN A 208 4.64 -1.77 5.22
CA ASN A 208 4.93 -2.95 6.03
C ASN A 208 6.05 -2.71 7.06
N ILE A 209 6.14 -1.51 7.60
CA ILE A 209 7.08 -1.19 8.67
C ILE A 209 6.52 -1.77 9.96
N ARG A 210 7.07 -2.91 10.42
CA ARG A 210 6.68 -3.49 11.70
C ARG A 210 6.96 -2.52 12.82
N CYS A 211 6.03 -2.33 13.73
CA CYS A 211 6.14 -1.35 14.81
C CYS A 211 5.71 -1.94 16.15
N ASP A 212 6.66 -1.96 17.09
CA ASP A 212 6.44 -2.27 18.50
C ASP A 212 7.34 -1.36 19.35
N LEU A 213 6.74 -0.32 19.93
CA LEU A 213 7.46 0.67 20.75
C LEU A 213 7.86 0.15 22.16
N SER A 214 7.37 -1.02 22.55
CA SER A 214 7.74 -1.69 23.81
C SER A 214 8.94 -2.63 23.64
N ALA A 215 9.34 -2.92 22.41
CA ALA A 215 10.45 -3.82 22.12
C ALA A 215 11.78 -3.25 22.59
N ALA A 216 12.68 -4.14 22.99
CA ALA A 216 14.07 -3.77 23.24
C ALA A 216 14.70 -3.26 21.93
N THR A 217 15.41 -2.14 22.03
CA THR A 217 16.06 -1.54 20.86
C THR A 217 17.22 -2.40 20.39
N ALA A 218 17.09 -2.99 19.21
CA ALA A 218 18.19 -3.61 18.48
C ALA A 218 18.73 -2.64 17.41
N SER A 219 20.02 -2.72 17.12
CA SER A 219 20.63 -1.96 16.02
C SER A 219 19.98 -2.36 14.69
N LEU A 220 19.80 -1.40 13.78
CA LEU A 220 19.52 -1.72 12.38
C LEU A 220 20.81 -2.32 11.78
N SER A 221 20.81 -3.60 11.51
CA SER A 221 21.94 -4.26 10.83
C SER A 221 21.75 -4.17 9.32
N GLU A 222 22.84 -4.36 8.57
CA GLU A 222 22.81 -4.38 7.10
C GLU A 222 21.93 -5.52 6.56
N ASP A 223 21.74 -6.59 7.35
CA ASP A 223 20.99 -7.78 6.95
C ASP A 223 19.55 -7.83 7.49
N SER A 224 19.20 -6.92 8.41
CA SER A 224 17.85 -6.93 9.02
C SER A 224 16.85 -6.08 8.26
N PRO A 225 15.60 -6.56 8.14
CA PRO A 225 14.50 -5.75 7.62
C PRO A 225 14.32 -4.46 8.41
N PHE A 226 13.97 -3.38 7.72
CA PHE A 226 13.66 -2.11 8.37
C PHE A 226 12.40 -2.22 9.23
N SER A 227 12.50 -1.81 10.49
CA SER A 227 11.38 -1.85 11.44
C SER A 227 11.46 -0.75 12.50
N LEU A 228 10.36 -0.50 13.18
CA LEU A 228 10.25 0.32 14.38
C LEU A 228 10.01 -0.53 15.64
N ASN A 229 10.52 -1.77 15.67
CA ASN A 229 10.56 -2.59 16.89
C ASN A 229 11.70 -2.09 17.77
N CYS A 230 11.46 -0.99 18.50
CA CYS A 230 12.44 -0.29 19.30
C CYS A 230 11.75 0.75 20.20
N ARG A 231 12.50 1.34 21.14
CA ARG A 231 12.00 2.43 21.99
C ARG A 231 11.61 3.66 21.17
N PRO A 232 10.70 4.52 21.68
CA PRO A 232 10.16 5.69 20.96
C PRO A 232 11.22 6.63 20.37
N ASP A 233 12.25 6.97 21.13
CA ASP A 233 13.32 7.87 20.66
C ASP A 233 14.05 7.32 19.42
N GLU A 234 14.33 6.03 19.42
CA GLU A 234 14.95 5.36 18.29
C GLU A 234 13.97 5.24 17.11
N ALA A 235 12.68 5.00 17.37
CA ALA A 235 11.67 4.97 16.32
C ALA A 235 11.56 6.34 15.63
N LYS A 236 11.57 7.43 16.39
CA LYS A 236 11.61 8.81 15.85
C LYS A 236 12.85 9.01 14.96
N ARG A 237 14.02 8.59 15.43
CA ARG A 237 15.26 8.67 14.66
C ARG A 237 15.19 7.87 13.35
N ARG A 238 14.64 6.65 13.40
CA ARG A 238 14.48 5.80 12.18
C ARG A 238 13.51 6.39 11.18
N LEU A 239 12.41 7.01 11.62
CA LEU A 239 11.49 7.72 10.72
C LEU A 239 12.18 8.92 10.08
N ALA A 240 12.95 9.70 10.86
CA ALA A 240 13.74 10.81 10.33
C ALA A 240 14.78 10.35 9.29
N MET A 241 15.37 9.16 9.45
CA MET A 241 16.27 8.60 8.42
C MET A 241 15.54 8.33 7.10
N LEU A 242 14.31 7.77 7.12
CA LEU A 242 13.54 7.58 5.89
C LEU A 242 13.20 8.90 5.22
N GLU A 243 12.85 9.92 6.00
CA GLU A 243 12.57 11.25 5.48
C GLU A 243 13.81 11.88 4.84
N GLN A 244 14.98 11.78 5.51
CA GLN A 244 16.27 12.27 4.97
C GLN A 244 16.70 11.53 3.70
N LEU A 245 16.37 10.24 3.57
CA LEU A 245 16.57 9.48 2.33
C LEU A 245 15.66 9.95 1.19
N GLY A 246 14.60 10.71 1.48
CA GLY A 246 13.68 11.26 0.48
C GLY A 246 12.38 10.49 0.31
N PHE A 247 11.97 9.66 1.27
CA PHE A 247 10.62 9.08 1.28
C PHE A 247 9.58 10.10 1.75
N ASP A 248 8.43 10.11 1.07
CA ASP A 248 7.31 11.00 1.37
C ASP A 248 6.37 10.42 2.42
N ASP A 249 6.21 9.09 2.43
CA ASP A 249 5.27 8.37 3.30
C ASP A 249 5.93 7.18 3.99
N ALA A 250 5.57 6.97 5.26
CA ALA A 250 5.85 5.74 6.01
C ALA A 250 4.54 5.10 6.48
N VAL A 251 4.31 3.83 6.14
CA VAL A 251 3.10 3.08 6.53
C VAL A 251 3.47 2.02 7.56
N LEU A 252 2.98 2.22 8.77
CA LEU A 252 3.24 1.36 9.92
C LEU A 252 2.29 0.18 9.92
N MET A 253 2.84 -1.02 10.10
CA MET A 253 2.06 -2.24 10.22
C MET A 253 1.83 -2.55 11.70
N LEU A 254 0.59 -2.42 12.15
CA LEU A 254 0.23 -2.48 13.55
C LEU A 254 -0.48 -3.79 13.91
N PRO A 255 0.03 -4.54 14.91
CA PRO A 255 -0.69 -5.67 15.48
C PRO A 255 -1.85 -5.23 16.39
N ASN A 256 -1.66 -4.13 17.11
CA ASN A 256 -2.65 -3.59 18.04
C ASN A 256 -3.45 -2.46 17.39
N ARG A 257 -4.76 -2.48 17.67
CA ARG A 257 -5.76 -1.59 17.06
C ARG A 257 -6.46 -0.77 18.16
N ASP A 258 -5.69 -0.15 19.03
CA ASP A 258 -6.21 0.68 20.14
C ASP A 258 -5.74 2.13 20.01
N ALA A 259 -6.54 3.05 20.54
CA ALA A 259 -6.28 4.49 20.44
C ALA A 259 -4.95 4.88 21.09
N LYS A 260 -4.58 4.26 22.23
CA LYS A 260 -3.32 4.57 22.93
C LYS A 260 -2.10 4.27 22.08
N THR A 261 -2.12 3.14 21.37
CA THR A 261 -1.05 2.77 20.43
C THR A 261 -0.98 3.77 19.26
N LEU A 262 -2.12 4.15 18.69
CA LEU A 262 -2.16 5.13 17.59
C LEU A 262 -1.66 6.51 18.05
N ASP A 263 -2.09 7.01 19.21
CA ASP A 263 -1.65 8.30 19.76
C ASP A 263 -0.14 8.31 20.05
N ALA A 264 0.39 7.22 20.64
CA ALA A 264 1.81 7.08 20.90
C ALA A 264 2.64 7.10 19.61
N LEU A 265 2.17 6.43 18.55
CA LEU A 265 2.84 6.41 17.25
C LEU A 265 2.76 7.77 16.54
N ARG A 266 1.62 8.43 16.58
CA ARG A 266 1.48 9.76 15.96
C ARG A 266 2.41 10.80 16.59
N SER A 267 2.61 10.72 17.91
CA SER A 267 3.52 11.60 18.64
C SER A 267 5.02 11.48 18.21
N LEU A 268 5.39 10.44 17.47
CA LEU A 268 6.75 10.27 16.95
C LEU A 268 7.12 11.35 15.91
N LEU A 269 6.13 11.99 15.27
CA LEU A 269 6.38 12.99 14.22
C LEU A 269 6.15 14.44 14.68
N VAL A 270 5.77 14.63 15.93
CA VAL A 270 5.59 15.97 16.54
C VAL A 270 6.88 16.48 17.18
#